data_aa92c982a8d2fa8964022d8fc57d7176
#
_entry.id   aa92c982a8d2fa8964022d8fc57d7176
#
_cell.length_a   1.000
_cell.length_b   1.000
_cell.length_c   1.000
_cell.angle_alpha   90.00
_cell.angle_beta   90.00
_cell.angle_gamma   90.00
#
_symmetry.space_group_name_H-M   'P 1'
#
loop_
_entity.id
_entity.type
_entity.pdbx_description
1 polymer ?
#
loop_
_entity_poly.entity_id
_entity_poly.type
_entity_poly.pdbx_seq_one_letter_code
_entity_poly.pdbx_strand_id
1 'polypeptide(L)'
;LLHVPFTTANEEFEPAILNHFAFAVEKLDELRDLDAIRNGQGAEALAANKELFATERVGENAELRARIAGLTEADYTRLPAFAEREAIQKDAFKLPLLPTTTIGSFPQTKEVRAKRLAFRKNELSQEEYDAFLAEITDEWIKWQEEVGFDVLVHGEFERNDMVEYFGQNLSGYLFSKNGWVQSYGMRGVKPPIIWGDVTRLNPITVKWSSYAQSRTDKPVKGMLTGPVTILNWSFPREDISIKDSTLQIALAIKDEVLDLEAAGVKIIQIDEAALREKLPLRRSDWYEDYLDWAIPAFRLVHSTVAPDTQIHTHMCYSESVSYTHLTLPTILLV
;
A
#
# COMPACT_ATOMS: atom_id res chain seq x y z
N LEU A 1 -13.56 -19.11 10.64
CA LEU A 1 -14.48 -18.84 9.51
C LEU A 1 -13.72 -18.03 8.48
N LEU A 2 -13.47 -18.62 7.33
CA LEU A 2 -12.93 -17.90 6.19
C LEU A 2 -14.02 -16.96 5.67
N HIS A 3 -13.77 -15.66 5.68
CA HIS A 3 -14.61 -14.72 4.95
C HIS A 3 -14.22 -14.82 3.47
N VAL A 4 -14.95 -15.62 2.75
CA VAL A 4 -14.85 -15.69 1.30
C VAL A 4 -16.05 -14.94 0.74
N PRO A 5 -15.85 -13.97 -0.17
CA PRO A 5 -16.99 -13.32 -0.83
C PRO A 5 -17.86 -14.39 -1.51
N PHE A 6 -19.18 -14.33 -1.27
CA PHE A 6 -20.05 -15.45 -1.60
C PHE A 6 -20.38 -15.51 -3.09
N THR A 7 -20.82 -14.38 -3.67
CA THR A 7 -21.19 -14.28 -5.09
C THR A 7 -20.98 -12.86 -5.61
N THR A 8 -20.70 -12.73 -6.90
CA THR A 8 -20.57 -11.46 -7.62
C THR A 8 -21.92 -10.77 -7.87
N ALA A 9 -23.05 -11.44 -7.65
CA ALA A 9 -24.40 -10.97 -7.99
C ALA A 9 -24.79 -9.61 -7.36
N ASN A 10 -24.13 -9.20 -6.27
CA ASN A 10 -24.40 -7.95 -5.57
C ASN A 10 -23.30 -6.90 -5.77
N GLU A 11 -22.36 -7.13 -6.67
CA GLU A 11 -21.33 -6.16 -7.02
C GLU A 11 -21.89 -5.16 -8.08
N GLU A 12 -21.42 -3.92 -7.96
CA GLU A 12 -21.91 -2.80 -8.80
C GLU A 12 -20.87 -2.44 -9.87
N PHE A 13 -20.47 -3.42 -10.69
CA PHE A 13 -19.56 -3.22 -11.82
C PHE A 13 -20.28 -3.40 -13.14
N GLU A 14 -19.77 -2.73 -14.17
CA GLU A 14 -20.19 -2.97 -15.54
C GLU A 14 -19.96 -4.44 -15.91
N PRO A 15 -20.86 -5.06 -16.72
CA PRO A 15 -20.74 -6.48 -17.09
C PRO A 15 -19.38 -6.87 -17.67
N ALA A 16 -18.76 -5.97 -18.46
CA ALA A 16 -17.44 -6.19 -19.02
C ALA A 16 -16.34 -6.39 -17.96
N ILE A 17 -16.50 -5.77 -16.79
CA ILE A 17 -15.59 -5.92 -15.66
C ILE A 17 -16.00 -7.11 -14.79
N LEU A 18 -17.31 -7.21 -14.49
CA LEU A 18 -17.85 -8.22 -13.58
C LEU A 18 -17.59 -9.65 -14.06
N ASN A 19 -17.63 -9.89 -15.37
CA ASN A 19 -17.37 -11.20 -15.97
C ASN A 19 -15.94 -11.72 -15.72
N HIS A 20 -15.00 -10.87 -15.30
CA HIS A 20 -13.66 -11.28 -14.90
C HIS A 20 -13.56 -11.65 -13.41
N PHE A 21 -14.62 -11.48 -12.64
CA PHE A 21 -14.62 -11.76 -11.20
C PHE A 21 -15.30 -13.09 -10.91
N ALA A 22 -14.71 -13.87 -10.01
CA ALA A 22 -15.28 -15.10 -9.53
C ALA A 22 -15.10 -15.17 -8.01
N PHE A 23 -16.22 -15.17 -7.28
CA PHE A 23 -16.26 -15.43 -5.85
C PHE A 23 -16.54 -16.92 -5.58
N ALA A 24 -17.00 -17.28 -4.40
CA ALA A 24 -17.12 -18.70 -4.03
C ALA A 24 -18.09 -19.48 -4.93
N VAL A 25 -19.24 -18.91 -5.29
CA VAL A 25 -20.23 -19.58 -6.15
C VAL A 25 -19.70 -19.72 -7.57
N GLU A 26 -19.17 -18.63 -8.12
CA GLU A 26 -18.63 -18.62 -9.49
C GLU A 26 -17.42 -19.57 -9.62
N LYS A 27 -16.60 -19.72 -8.57
CA LYS A 27 -15.51 -20.72 -8.54
C LYS A 27 -16.01 -22.17 -8.57
N LEU A 28 -17.19 -22.46 -8.02
CA LEU A 28 -17.80 -23.79 -8.15
C LEU A 28 -18.29 -24.03 -9.58
N ASP A 29 -18.80 -22.99 -10.26
CA ASP A 29 -19.19 -23.07 -11.67
C ASP A 29 -17.97 -23.30 -12.55
N GLU A 30 -16.85 -22.62 -12.32
CA GLU A 30 -15.59 -22.85 -13.00
C GLU A 30 -15.08 -24.30 -12.86
N LEU A 31 -15.19 -24.87 -11.65
CA LEU A 31 -14.81 -26.27 -11.41
C LEU A 31 -15.66 -27.25 -12.23
N ARG A 32 -16.98 -26.97 -12.35
CA ARG A 32 -17.88 -27.77 -13.17
C ARG A 32 -17.52 -27.65 -14.67
N ASP A 33 -17.19 -26.45 -15.13
CA ASP A 33 -16.76 -26.21 -16.50
C ASP A 33 -15.43 -26.91 -16.82
N LEU A 34 -14.47 -26.87 -15.90
CA LEU A 34 -13.20 -27.60 -16.03
C LEU A 34 -13.40 -29.11 -16.11
N ASP A 35 -14.32 -29.69 -15.31
CA ASP A 35 -14.65 -31.11 -15.40
C ASP A 35 -15.31 -31.44 -16.76
N ALA A 36 -16.22 -30.60 -17.24
CA ALA A 36 -16.85 -30.77 -18.55
C ALA A 36 -15.82 -30.69 -19.68
N ILE A 37 -14.87 -29.74 -19.63
CA ILE A 37 -13.78 -29.60 -20.61
C ILE A 37 -12.91 -30.86 -20.61
N ARG A 38 -12.54 -31.35 -19.43
CA ARG A 38 -11.74 -32.58 -19.29
C ARG A 38 -12.43 -33.78 -19.92
N ASN A 39 -13.75 -33.85 -19.85
CA ASN A 39 -14.57 -34.91 -20.43
C ASN A 39 -14.98 -34.69 -21.90
N GLY A 40 -14.44 -33.64 -22.55
CA GLY A 40 -14.72 -33.33 -23.96
C GLY A 40 -16.09 -32.69 -24.22
N GLN A 41 -16.75 -32.18 -23.20
CA GLN A 41 -18.09 -31.57 -23.29
C GLN A 41 -18.12 -30.06 -23.06
N GLY A 42 -17.01 -29.44 -22.64
CA GLY A 42 -16.91 -28.03 -22.26
C GLY A 42 -16.39 -27.08 -23.33
N ALA A 43 -16.53 -27.40 -24.61
CA ALA A 43 -15.98 -26.56 -25.71
C ALA A 43 -16.52 -25.14 -25.73
N GLU A 44 -17.80 -24.96 -25.43
CA GLU A 44 -18.47 -23.67 -25.39
C GLU A 44 -17.95 -22.81 -24.22
N ALA A 45 -17.83 -23.35 -23.02
CA ALA A 45 -17.28 -22.67 -21.85
C ALA A 45 -15.82 -22.25 -22.08
N LEU A 46 -15.02 -23.14 -22.70
CA LEU A 46 -13.64 -22.82 -23.05
C LEU A 46 -13.53 -21.71 -24.10
N ALA A 47 -14.42 -21.69 -25.08
CA ALA A 47 -14.47 -20.64 -26.11
C ALA A 47 -14.85 -19.29 -25.49
N ALA A 48 -15.89 -19.25 -24.65
CA ALA A 48 -16.32 -18.05 -23.93
C ALA A 48 -15.23 -17.48 -23.02
N ASN A 49 -14.51 -18.34 -22.30
CA ASN A 49 -13.39 -17.92 -21.47
C ASN A 49 -12.25 -17.31 -22.32
N LYS A 50 -11.89 -17.93 -23.44
CA LYS A 50 -10.87 -17.39 -24.35
C LYS A 50 -11.29 -16.03 -24.94
N GLU A 51 -12.53 -15.85 -25.29
CA GLU A 51 -13.08 -14.59 -25.80
C GLU A 51 -13.01 -13.50 -24.71
N LEU A 52 -13.39 -13.83 -23.47
CA LEU A 52 -13.33 -12.90 -22.34
C LEU A 52 -11.89 -12.39 -22.11
N PHE A 53 -10.90 -13.27 -22.09
CA PHE A 53 -9.50 -12.89 -21.87
C PHE A 53 -8.80 -12.32 -23.11
N ALA A 54 -9.42 -12.38 -24.28
CA ALA A 54 -8.95 -11.70 -25.49
C ALA A 54 -9.41 -10.25 -25.60
N THR A 55 -10.37 -9.84 -24.77
CA THR A 55 -10.83 -8.44 -24.73
C THR A 55 -9.76 -7.52 -24.17
N GLU A 56 -9.55 -6.41 -24.86
CA GLU A 56 -8.61 -5.38 -24.44
C GLU A 56 -9.08 -4.72 -23.12
N ARG A 57 -8.21 -4.69 -22.12
CA ARG A 57 -8.53 -4.02 -20.85
C ARG A 57 -8.47 -2.51 -21.03
N VAL A 58 -9.43 -1.81 -20.44
CA VAL A 58 -9.48 -0.35 -20.45
C VAL A 58 -8.36 0.21 -19.56
N GLY A 59 -7.71 1.30 -20.00
CA GLY A 59 -6.79 2.07 -19.16
C GLY A 59 -5.31 1.86 -19.43
N GLU A 60 -4.90 1.48 -20.65
CA GLU A 60 -3.51 1.51 -21.04
C GLU A 60 -2.97 2.94 -21.11
N ASN A 61 -1.90 3.20 -20.36
CA ASN A 61 -1.21 4.48 -20.34
C ASN A 61 0.16 4.34 -21.02
N ALA A 62 0.21 4.70 -22.31
CA ALA A 62 1.42 4.57 -23.12
C ALA A 62 2.60 5.41 -22.57
N GLU A 63 2.33 6.59 -22.00
CA GLU A 63 3.35 7.44 -21.39
C GLU A 63 3.95 6.77 -20.15
N LEU A 64 3.12 6.24 -19.26
CA LEU A 64 3.56 5.51 -18.08
C LEU A 64 4.41 4.28 -18.47
N ARG A 65 3.96 3.52 -19.46
CA ARG A 65 4.72 2.35 -19.95
C ARG A 65 6.06 2.74 -20.56
N ALA A 66 6.11 3.84 -21.32
CA ALA A 66 7.36 4.37 -21.85
C ALA A 66 8.29 4.86 -20.72
N ARG A 67 7.74 5.50 -19.68
CA ARG A 67 8.50 5.91 -18.49
C ARG A 67 9.12 4.70 -17.78
N ILE A 68 8.39 3.60 -17.62
CA ILE A 68 8.91 2.36 -17.01
C ILE A 68 10.02 1.74 -17.89
N ALA A 69 9.79 1.66 -19.19
CA ALA A 69 10.78 1.11 -20.12
C ALA A 69 12.08 1.94 -20.19
N GLY A 70 12.01 3.23 -19.85
CA GLY A 70 13.15 4.14 -19.77
C GLY A 70 13.91 4.12 -18.43
N LEU A 71 13.47 3.37 -17.43
CA LEU A 71 14.16 3.30 -16.14
C LEU A 71 15.53 2.65 -16.28
N THR A 72 16.51 3.24 -15.61
CA THR A 72 17.92 2.82 -15.60
C THR A 72 18.39 2.57 -14.17
N GLU A 73 19.56 2.00 -13.98
CA GLU A 73 20.16 1.78 -12.65
C GLU A 73 20.26 3.08 -11.82
N ALA A 74 20.44 4.21 -12.49
CA ALA A 74 20.47 5.53 -11.83
C ALA A 74 19.16 5.86 -11.12
N ASP A 75 18.02 5.41 -11.66
CA ASP A 75 16.70 5.64 -11.08
C ASP A 75 16.47 4.88 -9.77
N TYR A 76 17.23 3.80 -9.55
CA TYR A 76 17.19 2.97 -8.35
C TYR A 76 18.31 3.28 -7.35
N THR A 77 19.21 4.22 -7.70
CA THR A 77 20.40 4.52 -6.91
C THR A 77 20.24 5.87 -6.20
N ARG A 78 20.34 5.85 -4.87
CA ARG A 78 20.29 7.05 -4.07
C ARG A 78 21.69 7.56 -3.73
N LEU A 79 21.99 8.77 -4.16
CA LEU A 79 23.27 9.46 -3.89
C LEU A 79 23.05 10.67 -2.96
N PRO A 80 24.11 11.10 -2.21
CA PRO A 80 25.38 10.39 -1.98
C PRO A 80 25.20 9.08 -1.20
N ALA A 81 26.27 8.32 -0.98
CA ALA A 81 26.24 7.07 -0.24
C ALA A 81 25.69 7.25 1.19
N PHE A 82 25.20 6.17 1.80
CA PHE A 82 24.54 6.22 3.13
C PHE A 82 25.38 6.93 4.20
N ALA A 83 26.68 6.64 4.29
CA ALA A 83 27.56 7.25 5.30
C ALA A 83 27.63 8.78 5.21
N GLU A 84 27.61 9.33 3.98
CA GLU A 84 27.59 10.77 3.78
C GLU A 84 26.22 11.36 4.14
N ARG A 85 25.14 10.72 3.71
CA ARG A 85 23.77 11.12 4.06
C ARG A 85 23.51 11.07 5.56
N GLU A 86 24.02 10.04 6.24
CA GLU A 86 23.89 9.89 7.68
C GLU A 86 24.50 11.09 8.42
N ALA A 87 25.68 11.55 8.00
CA ALA A 87 26.34 12.73 8.59
C ALA A 87 25.51 14.00 8.37
N ILE A 88 24.98 14.21 7.13
CA ILE A 88 24.12 15.35 6.78
C ILE A 88 22.84 15.35 7.64
N GLN A 89 22.19 14.18 7.75
CA GLN A 89 20.93 14.03 8.50
C GLN A 89 21.12 14.19 10.00
N LYS A 90 22.23 13.69 10.56
CA LYS A 90 22.59 13.92 11.99
C LYS A 90 22.76 15.40 12.30
N ASP A 91 23.41 16.15 11.41
CA ASP A 91 23.57 17.59 11.59
C ASP A 91 22.25 18.36 11.42
N ALA A 92 21.43 17.95 10.44
CA ALA A 92 20.14 18.59 10.15
C ALA A 92 19.12 18.40 11.28
N PHE A 93 18.97 17.16 11.81
CA PHE A 93 17.94 16.86 12.79
C PHE A 93 18.39 17.01 14.25
N LYS A 94 19.67 16.84 14.53
CA LYS A 94 20.25 16.91 15.89
C LYS A 94 19.48 16.06 16.92
N LEU A 95 18.95 14.92 16.47
CA LEU A 95 18.23 13.96 17.31
C LEU A 95 19.19 13.31 18.33
N PRO A 96 18.70 12.82 19.47
CA PRO A 96 19.50 12.10 20.45
C PRO A 96 20.07 10.80 19.84
N LEU A 97 20.99 10.16 20.54
CA LEU A 97 21.63 8.92 20.07
C LEU A 97 20.62 7.79 19.81
N LEU A 98 19.57 7.73 20.61
CA LEU A 98 18.47 6.77 20.50
C LEU A 98 17.15 7.54 20.39
N PRO A 99 16.80 8.08 19.21
CA PRO A 99 15.60 8.85 19.06
C PRO A 99 14.35 7.96 19.13
N THR A 100 13.31 8.49 19.72
CA THR A 100 12.05 7.80 19.90
C THR A 100 11.00 8.27 18.88
N THR A 101 10.22 7.34 18.35
CA THR A 101 9.09 7.58 17.46
C THR A 101 8.08 6.45 17.57
N THR A 102 6.89 6.61 17.01
CA THR A 102 5.93 5.52 16.86
C THR A 102 5.94 4.96 15.44
N ILE A 103 5.21 3.85 15.24
CA ILE A 103 5.11 3.22 13.92
C ILE A 103 4.35 4.09 12.91
N GLY A 104 3.35 4.89 13.36
CA GLY A 104 2.57 5.77 12.48
C GLY A 104 1.11 5.92 12.90
N SER A 105 0.36 4.83 12.86
CA SER A 105 -1.07 4.85 13.18
C SER A 105 -1.34 4.81 14.68
N PHE A 106 -2.36 5.55 15.11
CA PHE A 106 -2.93 5.48 16.46
C PHE A 106 -4.27 4.72 16.46
N PRO A 107 -4.80 4.36 17.66
CA PRO A 107 -5.99 3.53 17.76
C PRO A 107 -7.19 4.15 17.04
N GLN A 108 -7.82 3.35 16.20
CA GLN A 108 -9.07 3.68 15.53
C GLN A 108 -10.23 3.55 16.53
N THR A 109 -10.47 4.61 17.31
CA THR A 109 -11.52 4.64 18.34
C THR A 109 -12.92 4.46 17.75
N LYS A 110 -13.92 4.23 18.62
CA LYS A 110 -15.32 4.19 18.20
C LYS A 110 -15.75 5.49 17.54
N GLU A 111 -15.26 6.61 18.05
CA GLU A 111 -15.56 7.93 17.53
C GLU A 111 -14.98 8.15 16.13
N VAL A 112 -13.69 7.88 15.94
CA VAL A 112 -13.02 7.98 14.62
C VAL A 112 -13.78 7.15 13.58
N ARG A 113 -14.15 5.91 13.93
CA ARG A 113 -14.91 5.04 13.03
C ARG A 113 -16.32 5.57 12.74
N ALA A 114 -17.00 6.13 13.74
CA ALA A 114 -18.32 6.70 13.57
C ALA A 114 -18.31 7.94 12.68
N LYS A 115 -17.36 8.86 12.86
CA LYS A 115 -17.19 10.05 12.03
C LYS A 115 -16.85 9.69 10.57
N ARG A 116 -15.94 8.74 10.36
CA ARG A 116 -15.62 8.23 9.02
C ARG A 116 -16.83 7.59 8.34
N LEU A 117 -17.64 6.81 9.09
CA LEU A 117 -18.86 6.22 8.55
C LEU A 117 -19.91 7.27 8.19
N ALA A 118 -20.10 8.29 9.04
CA ALA A 118 -21.01 9.40 8.78
C ALA A 118 -20.59 10.19 7.53
N PHE A 119 -19.29 10.46 7.39
CA PHE A 119 -18.75 11.08 6.17
C PHE A 119 -19.00 10.23 4.92
N ARG A 120 -18.73 8.93 4.96
CA ARG A 120 -19.01 8.01 3.82
C ARG A 120 -20.50 7.96 3.44
N LYS A 121 -21.39 8.20 4.37
CA LYS A 121 -22.84 8.24 4.14
C LYS A 121 -23.35 9.63 3.73
N ASN A 122 -22.46 10.60 3.54
CA ASN A 122 -22.77 12.00 3.30
C ASN A 122 -23.64 12.65 4.42
N GLU A 123 -23.49 12.15 5.67
CA GLU A 123 -24.10 12.71 6.89
C GLU A 123 -23.22 13.83 7.49
N LEU A 124 -21.96 13.93 7.08
CA LEU A 124 -21.02 15.01 7.37
C LEU A 124 -20.48 15.60 6.07
N SER A 125 -20.30 16.92 6.04
CA SER A 125 -19.59 17.58 4.95
C SER A 125 -18.09 17.30 5.00
N GLN A 126 -17.37 17.61 3.92
CA GLN A 126 -15.90 17.50 3.89
C GLN A 126 -15.27 18.42 4.95
N GLU A 127 -15.77 19.62 5.12
CA GLU A 127 -15.28 20.62 6.07
C GLU A 127 -15.47 20.14 7.51
N GLU A 128 -16.63 19.57 7.84
CA GLU A 128 -16.90 19.02 9.18
C GLU A 128 -16.02 17.81 9.50
N TYR A 129 -15.79 16.95 8.51
CA TYR A 129 -14.91 15.81 8.68
C TYR A 129 -13.44 16.24 8.82
N ASP A 130 -13.00 17.19 8.00
CA ASP A 130 -11.65 17.77 8.10
C ASP A 130 -11.42 18.47 9.44
N ALA A 131 -12.41 19.20 9.96
CA ALA A 131 -12.32 19.83 11.27
C ALA A 131 -12.15 18.79 12.40
N PHE A 132 -12.87 17.68 12.33
CA PHE A 132 -12.69 16.56 13.26
C PHE A 132 -11.30 15.93 13.15
N LEU A 133 -10.80 15.71 11.94
CA LEU A 133 -9.44 15.16 11.74
C LEU A 133 -8.36 16.11 12.25
N ALA A 134 -8.56 17.42 12.10
CA ALA A 134 -7.66 18.44 12.63
C ALA A 134 -7.62 18.40 14.15
N GLU A 135 -8.78 18.39 14.81
CA GLU A 135 -8.91 18.35 16.27
C GLU A 135 -8.20 17.12 16.87
N ILE A 136 -8.47 15.94 16.32
CA ILE A 136 -7.85 14.71 16.82
C ILE A 136 -6.34 14.66 16.54
N THR A 137 -5.89 15.24 15.42
CA THR A 137 -4.46 15.35 15.13
C THR A 137 -3.76 16.26 16.13
N ASP A 138 -4.36 17.41 16.46
CA ASP A 138 -3.84 18.34 17.47
C ASP A 138 -3.71 17.68 18.85
N GLU A 139 -4.74 16.92 19.27
CA GLU A 139 -4.73 16.18 20.53
C GLU A 139 -3.56 15.19 20.59
N TRP A 140 -3.37 14.42 19.53
CA TRP A 140 -2.34 13.38 19.50
C TRP A 140 -0.93 13.91 19.26
N ILE A 141 -0.75 15.04 18.58
CA ILE A 141 0.54 15.75 18.53
C ILE A 141 0.94 16.21 19.92
N LYS A 142 0.02 16.89 20.63
CA LYS A 142 0.25 17.33 22.01
C LYS A 142 0.59 16.16 22.94
N TRP A 143 -0.16 15.06 22.86
CA TRP A 143 0.12 13.87 23.66
C TRP A 143 1.53 13.31 23.38
N GLN A 144 1.95 13.24 22.14
CA GLN A 144 3.30 12.78 21.77
C GLN A 144 4.40 13.69 22.33
N GLU A 145 4.16 15.01 22.36
CA GLU A 145 5.09 15.96 22.98
C GLU A 145 5.16 15.79 24.51
N GLU A 146 4.03 15.58 25.16
CA GLU A 146 3.95 15.33 26.61
C GLU A 146 4.66 14.03 27.02
N VAL A 147 4.54 12.99 26.21
CA VAL A 147 5.25 11.70 26.40
C VAL A 147 6.77 11.84 26.13
N GLY A 148 7.15 12.82 25.31
CA GLY A 148 8.53 13.13 25.01
C GLY A 148 9.11 12.44 23.79
N PHE A 149 8.29 12.07 22.80
CA PHE A 149 8.81 11.53 21.53
C PHE A 149 9.66 12.57 20.80
N ASP A 150 10.70 12.11 20.11
CA ASP A 150 11.65 12.94 19.36
C ASP A 150 11.16 13.21 17.94
N VAL A 151 10.52 12.23 17.30
CA VAL A 151 9.91 12.32 15.96
C VAL A 151 8.45 11.93 16.07
N LEU A 152 7.56 12.83 15.65
CA LEU A 152 6.14 12.66 15.79
C LEU A 152 5.49 12.10 14.52
N VAL A 153 4.21 11.72 14.63
CA VAL A 153 3.38 11.25 13.51
C VAL A 153 2.00 11.90 13.57
N HIS A 154 1.31 12.03 12.43
CA HIS A 154 -0.04 12.61 12.42
C HIS A 154 -1.12 11.64 12.95
N GLY A 155 -0.87 10.33 12.99
CA GLY A 155 -1.75 9.32 13.59
C GLY A 155 -2.64 8.55 12.63
N GLU A 156 -2.72 8.92 11.36
CA GLU A 156 -3.43 8.22 10.28
C GLU A 156 -4.94 8.07 10.50
N PHE A 157 -5.58 9.06 11.11
CA PHE A 157 -7.01 8.99 11.45
C PHE A 157 -7.94 9.04 10.24
N GLU A 158 -7.48 9.58 9.10
CA GLU A 158 -8.20 9.62 7.83
C GLU A 158 -8.28 8.24 7.16
N ARG A 159 -7.39 7.31 7.51
CA ARG A 159 -7.25 6.00 6.87
C ARG A 159 -8.03 4.92 7.61
N ASN A 160 -8.65 4.02 6.87
CA ASN A 160 -9.26 2.81 7.42
C ASN A 160 -8.36 1.58 7.25
N ASP A 161 -7.65 1.52 6.13
CA ASP A 161 -6.71 0.47 5.78
C ASP A 161 -5.57 1.07 4.96
N MET A 162 -4.35 0.59 5.17
CA MET A 162 -3.16 1.16 4.55
C MET A 162 -3.05 0.89 3.05
N VAL A 163 -3.81 -0.05 2.51
CA VAL A 163 -3.79 -0.36 1.06
C VAL A 163 -5.05 0.19 0.38
N GLU A 164 -6.22 0.00 0.98
CA GLU A 164 -7.47 0.56 0.46
C GLU A 164 -7.38 2.09 0.30
N TYR A 165 -6.83 2.78 1.32
CA TYR A 165 -6.68 4.23 1.30
C TYR A 165 -5.80 4.72 0.14
N PHE A 166 -4.66 4.09 -0.10
CA PHE A 166 -3.79 4.45 -1.22
C PHE A 166 -4.44 4.11 -2.56
N GLY A 167 -5.03 2.91 -2.69
CA GLY A 167 -5.73 2.51 -3.91
C GLY A 167 -6.85 3.47 -4.32
N GLN A 168 -7.58 4.06 -3.35
CA GLN A 168 -8.63 5.06 -3.61
C GLN A 168 -8.12 6.37 -4.25
N ASN A 169 -6.83 6.65 -4.11
CA ASN A 169 -6.16 7.82 -4.65
C ASN A 169 -5.30 7.52 -5.89
N LEU A 170 -5.37 6.30 -6.39
CA LEU A 170 -4.66 5.83 -7.57
C LEU A 170 -5.65 5.48 -8.68
N SER A 171 -5.29 5.80 -9.94
CA SER A 171 -6.02 5.29 -11.10
C SER A 171 -5.84 3.79 -11.26
N GLY A 172 -6.68 3.15 -12.06
CA GLY A 172 -6.55 1.73 -12.37
C GLY A 172 -6.99 0.78 -11.26
N TYR A 173 -7.50 1.30 -10.14
CA TYR A 173 -8.03 0.51 -9.02
C TYR A 173 -9.54 0.42 -9.03
N LEU A 174 -10.06 -0.74 -8.66
CA LEU A 174 -11.48 -0.99 -8.42
C LEU A 174 -11.68 -1.50 -6.98
N PHE A 175 -12.88 -1.26 -6.45
CA PHE A 175 -13.25 -1.64 -5.08
C PHE A 175 -14.55 -2.43 -5.09
N SER A 176 -14.49 -3.70 -4.69
CA SER A 176 -15.67 -4.51 -4.53
C SER A 176 -16.52 -4.04 -3.34
N LYS A 177 -17.81 -4.30 -3.39
CA LYS A 177 -18.73 -4.04 -2.27
C LYS A 177 -18.62 -5.12 -1.19
N ASN A 178 -18.51 -6.37 -1.61
CA ASN A 178 -18.59 -7.54 -0.74
C ASN A 178 -17.32 -8.42 -0.75
N GLY A 179 -16.25 -8.00 -1.42
CA GLY A 179 -15.01 -8.75 -1.56
C GLY A 179 -14.16 -8.84 -0.28
N TRP A 180 -14.79 -9.09 0.87
CA TRP A 180 -14.11 -9.22 2.14
C TRP A 180 -13.35 -10.54 2.23
N VAL A 181 -12.09 -10.46 2.62
CA VAL A 181 -11.24 -11.61 2.89
C VAL A 181 -10.69 -11.54 4.31
N GLN A 182 -10.32 -12.69 4.87
CA GLN A 182 -9.68 -12.75 6.17
C GLN A 182 -8.24 -12.25 6.05
N SER A 183 -7.87 -11.38 6.96
CA SER A 183 -6.51 -10.93 7.20
C SER A 183 -5.95 -11.59 8.46
N TYR A 184 -5.03 -10.94 9.17
CA TYR A 184 -4.47 -11.49 10.41
C TYR A 184 -5.50 -11.62 11.52
N GLY A 185 -5.45 -12.73 12.23
CA GLY A 185 -6.35 -13.01 13.33
C GLY A 185 -7.82 -12.99 12.92
N MET A 186 -8.62 -12.14 13.56
CA MET A 186 -10.06 -11.98 13.30
C MET A 186 -10.37 -10.76 12.39
N ARG A 187 -9.37 -10.12 11.84
CA ARG A 187 -9.54 -8.95 10.99
C ARG A 187 -10.01 -9.34 9.60
N GLY A 188 -11.06 -8.72 9.11
CA GLY A 188 -11.45 -8.73 7.71
C GLY A 188 -10.92 -7.51 7.00
N VAL A 189 -10.47 -7.67 5.76
CA VAL A 189 -10.06 -6.61 4.86
C VAL A 189 -10.75 -6.78 3.51
N LYS A 190 -10.82 -5.70 2.77
CA LYS A 190 -11.38 -5.71 1.42
C LYS A 190 -10.29 -5.23 0.46
N PRO A 191 -9.47 -6.16 -0.06
CA PRO A 191 -8.37 -5.80 -0.94
C PRO A 191 -8.85 -5.03 -2.15
N PRO A 192 -8.19 -3.94 -2.54
CA PRO A 192 -8.45 -3.31 -3.82
C PRO A 192 -8.09 -4.23 -4.98
N ILE A 193 -8.65 -3.97 -6.14
CA ILE A 193 -8.44 -4.75 -7.35
C ILE A 193 -7.68 -3.88 -8.35
N ILE A 194 -6.51 -4.32 -8.79
CA ILE A 194 -5.75 -3.64 -9.83
C ILE A 194 -6.32 -4.07 -11.18
N TRP A 195 -6.97 -3.14 -11.87
CA TRP A 195 -7.65 -3.40 -13.13
C TRP A 195 -6.95 -2.79 -14.35
N GLY A 196 -6.39 -1.60 -14.20
CA GLY A 196 -5.73 -0.85 -15.26
C GLY A 196 -4.33 -0.36 -14.89
N ASP A 197 -3.75 0.48 -15.72
CA ASP A 197 -2.47 1.13 -15.45
C ASP A 197 -2.62 2.13 -14.29
N VAL A 198 -1.64 2.13 -13.40
CA VAL A 198 -1.69 2.83 -12.12
C VAL A 198 -0.92 4.14 -12.17
N THR A 199 -1.62 5.24 -11.93
CA THR A 199 -1.02 6.57 -11.71
C THR A 199 -1.62 7.24 -10.49
N ARG A 200 -0.91 8.18 -9.90
CA ARG A 200 -1.44 9.00 -8.80
C ARG A 200 -2.40 10.07 -9.34
N LEU A 201 -3.57 10.17 -8.76
CA LEU A 201 -4.59 11.13 -9.17
C LEU A 201 -4.34 12.52 -8.57
N ASN A 202 -4.01 12.57 -7.27
CA ASN A 202 -3.78 13.79 -6.50
C ASN A 202 -2.81 13.48 -5.36
N PRO A 203 -2.24 14.50 -4.67
CA PRO A 203 -1.52 14.28 -3.42
C PRO A 203 -2.38 13.51 -2.41
N ILE A 204 -1.80 12.49 -1.78
CA ILE A 204 -2.52 11.51 -0.96
C ILE A 204 -2.43 11.88 0.53
N THR A 205 -1.20 12.13 1.00
CA THR A 205 -0.89 12.26 2.43
C THR A 205 -0.35 13.64 2.80
N VAL A 206 -0.01 14.45 1.80
CA VAL A 206 0.64 15.77 1.98
C VAL A 206 -0.19 16.67 2.89
N LYS A 207 -1.52 16.73 2.69
CA LYS A 207 -2.42 17.58 3.48
C LYS A 207 -2.25 17.36 4.98
N TRP A 208 -2.39 16.13 5.44
CA TRP A 208 -2.38 15.82 6.87
C TRP A 208 -0.98 15.78 7.46
N SER A 209 0.04 15.39 6.68
CA SER A 209 1.44 15.47 7.09
C SER A 209 1.88 16.93 7.29
N SER A 210 1.55 17.83 6.36
CA SER A 210 1.85 19.25 6.46
C SER A 210 1.04 19.92 7.60
N TYR A 211 -0.22 19.55 7.77
CA TYR A 211 -1.02 20.02 8.88
C TYR A 211 -0.37 19.66 10.23
N ALA A 212 -0.04 18.40 10.44
CA ALA A 212 0.61 17.94 11.65
C ALA A 212 1.96 18.64 11.88
N GLN A 213 2.78 18.81 10.84
CA GLN A 213 4.04 19.54 10.95
C GLN A 213 3.84 21.02 11.34
N SER A 214 2.72 21.64 10.96
CA SER A 214 2.40 23.02 11.36
C SER A 214 2.02 23.17 12.85
N ARG A 215 1.83 22.07 13.57
CA ARG A 215 1.36 22.05 14.97
C ARG A 215 2.50 21.85 15.96
N THR A 216 3.73 21.61 15.52
CA THR A 216 4.88 21.32 16.38
C THR A 216 6.18 21.76 15.71
N ASP A 217 7.17 22.11 16.55
CA ASP A 217 8.55 22.40 16.11
C ASP A 217 9.39 21.11 15.96
N LYS A 218 8.90 19.96 16.46
CA LYS A 218 9.56 18.67 16.29
C LYS A 218 9.33 18.12 14.87
N PRO A 219 10.25 17.30 14.32
CA PRO A 219 10.00 16.65 13.04
C PRO A 219 8.75 15.77 13.10
N VAL A 220 7.86 15.94 12.11
CA VAL A 220 6.73 15.02 11.89
C VAL A 220 7.07 14.11 10.71
N LYS A 221 6.90 12.83 10.93
CA LYS A 221 7.21 11.80 9.96
C LYS A 221 6.03 11.61 8.99
N GLY A 222 6.28 11.78 7.67
CA GLY A 222 5.34 11.39 6.62
C GLY A 222 5.21 9.86 6.54
N MET A 223 3.99 9.37 6.35
CA MET A 223 3.68 7.94 6.44
C MET A 223 3.08 7.44 5.13
N LEU A 224 3.74 6.51 4.47
CA LEU A 224 3.35 5.93 3.19
C LEU A 224 3.33 4.41 3.25
N THR A 225 2.47 3.79 2.45
CA THR A 225 2.57 2.38 2.14
C THR A 225 3.45 2.19 0.92
N GLY A 226 4.39 1.26 0.98
CA GLY A 226 5.31 0.96 -0.09
C GLY A 226 4.67 0.18 -1.25
N PRO A 227 5.26 0.25 -2.44
CA PRO A 227 4.66 -0.31 -3.66
C PRO A 227 4.50 -1.83 -3.62
N VAL A 228 5.42 -2.55 -3.00
CA VAL A 228 5.35 -4.01 -2.88
C VAL A 228 4.20 -4.43 -1.96
N THR A 229 3.98 -3.70 -0.88
CA THR A 229 2.86 -3.94 0.04
C THR A 229 1.52 -3.61 -0.62
N ILE A 230 1.43 -2.48 -1.33
CA ILE A 230 0.21 -2.11 -2.06
C ILE A 230 -0.16 -3.20 -3.08
N LEU A 231 0.83 -3.70 -3.84
CA LEU A 231 0.60 -4.80 -4.78
C LEU A 231 0.15 -6.07 -4.05
N ASN A 232 0.92 -6.52 -3.06
CA ASN A 232 0.74 -7.82 -2.43
C ASN A 232 -0.56 -7.96 -1.64
N TRP A 233 -1.11 -6.86 -1.15
CA TRP A 233 -2.39 -6.81 -0.45
C TRP A 233 -3.55 -6.30 -1.32
N SER A 234 -3.33 -6.25 -2.63
CA SER A 234 -4.35 -6.06 -3.67
C SER A 234 -4.59 -7.38 -4.41
N PHE A 235 -5.70 -7.46 -5.14
CA PHE A 235 -5.87 -8.45 -6.20
C PHE A 235 -5.11 -7.94 -7.43
N PRO A 236 -4.00 -8.57 -7.81
CA PRO A 236 -3.19 -8.09 -8.92
C PRO A 236 -3.86 -8.37 -10.27
N ARG A 237 -3.54 -7.53 -11.25
CA ARG A 237 -3.88 -7.79 -12.66
C ARG A 237 -2.96 -8.87 -13.23
N GLU A 238 -3.44 -9.57 -14.26
CA GLU A 238 -2.73 -10.73 -14.85
C GLU A 238 -2.24 -10.48 -16.29
N ASP A 239 -2.60 -9.35 -16.89
CA ASP A 239 -2.27 -9.01 -18.28
C ASP A 239 -0.89 -8.38 -18.46
N ILE A 240 -0.26 -7.93 -17.38
CA ILE A 240 1.14 -7.49 -17.33
C ILE A 240 1.89 -8.22 -16.21
N SER A 241 3.22 -8.14 -16.22
CA SER A 241 4.03 -8.76 -15.17
C SER A 241 3.78 -8.10 -13.80
N ILE A 242 3.95 -8.89 -12.72
CA ILE A 242 3.93 -8.38 -11.35
C ILE A 242 4.97 -7.27 -11.16
N LYS A 243 6.14 -7.42 -11.77
CA LYS A 243 7.19 -6.41 -11.78
C LYS A 243 6.70 -5.08 -12.37
N ASP A 244 6.12 -5.11 -13.57
CA ASP A 244 5.64 -3.89 -14.24
C ASP A 244 4.50 -3.24 -13.45
N SER A 245 3.57 -4.04 -12.93
CA SER A 245 2.50 -3.56 -12.07
C SER A 245 3.05 -2.87 -10.81
N THR A 246 4.08 -3.45 -10.17
CA THR A 246 4.73 -2.86 -9.01
C THR A 246 5.47 -1.57 -9.35
N LEU A 247 6.13 -1.51 -10.50
CA LEU A 247 6.84 -0.30 -10.94
C LEU A 247 5.89 0.87 -11.23
N GLN A 248 4.68 0.59 -11.74
CA GLN A 248 3.65 1.62 -11.89
C GLN A 248 3.27 2.22 -10.53
N ILE A 249 3.01 1.37 -9.54
CA ILE A 249 2.72 1.80 -8.16
C ILE A 249 3.91 2.57 -7.58
N ALA A 250 5.14 2.07 -7.79
CA ALA A 250 6.36 2.72 -7.28
C ALA A 250 6.53 4.14 -7.83
N LEU A 251 6.25 4.37 -9.11
CA LEU A 251 6.28 5.71 -9.69
C LEU A 251 5.22 6.63 -9.08
N ALA A 252 4.01 6.12 -8.85
CA ALA A 252 2.94 6.89 -8.21
C ALA A 252 3.29 7.27 -6.76
N ILE A 253 3.89 6.36 -5.98
CA ILE A 253 4.33 6.64 -4.62
C ILE A 253 5.59 7.52 -4.61
N LYS A 254 6.48 7.41 -5.60
CA LYS A 254 7.60 8.34 -5.77
C LYS A 254 7.14 9.78 -5.91
N ASP A 255 6.10 10.01 -6.72
CA ASP A 255 5.53 11.34 -6.90
C ASP A 255 4.96 11.89 -5.56
N GLU A 256 4.38 11.02 -4.70
CA GLU A 256 3.92 11.39 -3.36
C GLU A 256 5.09 11.75 -2.42
N VAL A 257 6.18 10.97 -2.46
CA VAL A 257 7.38 11.24 -1.66
C VAL A 257 7.99 12.59 -2.01
N LEU A 258 8.05 12.91 -3.30
CA LEU A 258 8.58 14.20 -3.76
C LEU A 258 7.69 15.38 -3.35
N ASP A 259 6.38 15.22 -3.37
CA ASP A 259 5.45 16.25 -2.89
C ASP A 259 5.53 16.46 -1.38
N LEU A 260 5.71 15.39 -0.59
CA LEU A 260 5.97 15.49 0.84
C LEU A 260 7.27 16.26 1.12
N GLU A 261 8.33 15.93 0.40
CA GLU A 261 9.61 16.64 0.52
C GLU A 261 9.47 18.12 0.15
N ALA A 262 8.79 18.43 -0.96
CA ALA A 262 8.52 19.77 -1.40
C ALA A 262 7.67 20.57 -0.40
N ALA A 263 6.76 19.89 0.33
CA ALA A 263 5.98 20.46 1.43
C ALA A 263 6.77 20.63 2.74
N GLY A 264 8.05 20.28 2.76
CA GLY A 264 8.94 20.45 3.92
C GLY A 264 8.99 19.28 4.89
N VAL A 265 8.35 18.15 4.56
CA VAL A 265 8.43 16.92 5.36
C VAL A 265 9.80 16.27 5.13
N LYS A 266 10.65 16.26 6.15
CA LYS A 266 12.05 15.83 6.05
C LYS A 266 12.32 14.42 6.56
N ILE A 267 11.35 13.78 7.20
CA ILE A 267 11.42 12.36 7.58
C ILE A 267 10.22 11.67 6.94
N ILE A 268 10.45 10.67 6.10
CA ILE A 268 9.39 9.95 5.37
C ILE A 268 9.56 8.46 5.58
N GLN A 269 8.53 7.80 6.10
CA GLN A 269 8.49 6.36 6.28
C GLN A 269 7.68 5.71 5.16
N ILE A 270 8.27 4.70 4.53
CA ILE A 270 7.67 3.92 3.46
C ILE A 270 7.56 2.48 3.95
N ASP A 271 6.34 2.04 4.24
CA ASP A 271 6.09 0.75 4.91
C ASP A 271 6.00 -0.38 3.90
N GLU A 272 6.96 -1.30 3.97
CA GLU A 272 6.94 -2.55 3.20
C GLU A 272 6.57 -3.75 4.09
N ALA A 273 5.39 -3.66 4.68
CA ALA A 273 4.86 -4.65 5.61
C ALA A 273 4.77 -6.05 5.00
N ALA A 274 4.41 -6.15 3.72
CA ALA A 274 4.22 -7.42 3.02
C ALA A 274 5.47 -7.95 2.29
N LEU A 275 6.61 -7.26 2.36
CA LEU A 275 7.80 -7.65 1.61
C LEU A 275 8.20 -9.11 1.86
N ARG A 276 8.12 -9.58 3.09
CA ARG A 276 8.50 -10.96 3.45
C ARG A 276 7.42 -12.00 3.19
N GLU A 277 6.15 -11.61 3.12
CA GLU A 277 5.04 -12.55 3.00
C GLU A 277 5.05 -13.32 1.68
N LYS A 278 5.54 -12.71 0.63
CA LYS A 278 5.55 -13.26 -0.73
C LYS A 278 6.90 -13.85 -1.15
N LEU A 279 7.85 -13.94 -0.23
CA LEU A 279 9.09 -14.65 -0.51
C LEU A 279 8.79 -16.09 -0.96
N PRO A 280 9.40 -16.59 -2.03
CA PRO A 280 9.30 -17.97 -2.44
C PRO A 280 9.68 -18.92 -1.30
N LEU A 281 9.08 -20.11 -1.28
CA LEU A 281 9.35 -21.11 -0.23
C LEU A 281 10.81 -21.56 -0.22
N ARG A 282 11.44 -21.65 -1.38
CA ARG A 282 12.84 -22.02 -1.52
C ARG A 282 13.70 -20.77 -1.46
N ARG A 283 14.71 -20.78 -0.61
CA ARG A 283 15.64 -19.67 -0.46
C ARG A 283 16.44 -19.38 -1.73
N SER A 284 16.73 -20.40 -2.54
CA SER A 284 17.38 -20.25 -3.85
C SER A 284 16.63 -19.33 -4.80
N ASP A 285 15.29 -19.33 -4.69
CA ASP A 285 14.40 -18.66 -5.62
C ASP A 285 14.10 -17.20 -5.18
N TRP A 286 14.54 -16.82 -3.96
CA TRP A 286 14.20 -15.50 -3.37
C TRP A 286 14.64 -14.33 -4.23
N TYR A 287 15.82 -14.40 -4.80
CA TYR A 287 16.37 -13.29 -5.56
C TYR A 287 15.79 -13.27 -6.97
N GLU A 288 15.89 -14.35 -7.70
CA GLU A 288 15.49 -14.40 -9.11
C GLU A 288 13.99 -14.23 -9.31
N ASP A 289 13.16 -14.82 -8.45
CA ASP A 289 11.70 -14.79 -8.62
C ASP A 289 11.03 -13.59 -7.93
N TYR A 290 11.70 -12.91 -7.01
CA TYR A 290 11.04 -11.89 -6.18
C TYR A 290 11.89 -10.65 -5.87
N LEU A 291 13.05 -10.81 -5.23
CA LEU A 291 13.81 -9.67 -4.71
C LEU A 291 14.47 -8.84 -5.81
N ASP A 292 14.68 -9.39 -6.99
CA ASP A 292 15.27 -8.69 -8.14
C ASP A 292 14.38 -7.54 -8.67
N TRP A 293 13.08 -7.60 -8.39
CA TRP A 293 12.14 -6.53 -8.72
C TRP A 293 11.58 -5.80 -7.49
N ALA A 294 11.37 -6.50 -6.37
CA ALA A 294 10.78 -5.92 -5.17
C ALA A 294 11.71 -4.87 -4.52
N ILE A 295 13.02 -5.17 -4.44
CA ILE A 295 14.00 -4.21 -3.90
C ILE A 295 14.17 -2.99 -4.82
N PRO A 296 14.36 -3.12 -6.14
CA PRO A 296 14.36 -1.97 -7.03
C PRO A 296 13.09 -1.13 -6.97
N ALA A 297 11.90 -1.74 -6.91
CA ALA A 297 10.65 -1.00 -6.76
C ALA A 297 10.63 -0.12 -5.49
N PHE A 298 11.08 -0.64 -4.35
CA PHE A 298 11.24 0.14 -3.12
C PHE A 298 12.26 1.27 -3.28
N ARG A 299 13.42 0.98 -3.89
CA ARG A 299 14.48 1.98 -4.14
C ARG A 299 13.99 3.12 -5.03
N LEU A 300 13.24 2.81 -6.08
CA LEU A 300 12.69 3.78 -7.03
C LEU A 300 11.89 4.88 -6.32
N VAL A 301 11.14 4.51 -5.29
CA VAL A 301 10.27 5.45 -4.55
C VAL A 301 11.05 6.60 -3.89
N HIS A 302 12.27 6.34 -3.44
CA HIS A 302 13.02 7.33 -2.65
C HIS A 302 14.42 7.66 -3.18
N SER A 303 14.78 7.19 -4.36
CA SER A 303 16.13 7.38 -4.92
C SER A 303 16.51 8.82 -5.16
N THR A 304 15.55 9.69 -5.45
CA THR A 304 15.77 11.07 -5.91
C THR A 304 15.54 12.14 -4.86
N VAL A 305 15.18 11.76 -3.61
CA VAL A 305 15.02 12.74 -2.52
C VAL A 305 16.38 13.32 -2.10
N ALA A 306 16.36 14.55 -1.58
CA ALA A 306 17.53 15.28 -1.13
C ALA A 306 18.31 14.51 -0.04
N PRO A 307 19.64 14.74 0.09
CA PRO A 307 20.47 14.05 1.07
C PRO A 307 20.03 14.27 2.53
N ASP A 308 19.48 15.43 2.84
CA ASP A 308 18.98 15.80 4.16
C ASP A 308 17.59 15.22 4.49
N THR A 309 16.86 14.68 3.50
CA THR A 309 15.61 13.95 3.75
C THR A 309 15.91 12.54 4.24
N GLN A 310 15.40 12.18 5.42
CA GLN A 310 15.60 10.86 6.01
C GLN A 310 14.47 9.91 5.60
N ILE A 311 14.84 8.74 5.11
CA ILE A 311 13.88 7.68 4.74
C ILE A 311 13.91 6.59 5.79
N HIS A 312 12.74 6.32 6.36
CA HIS A 312 12.46 5.19 7.22
C HIS A 312 11.70 4.11 6.45
N THR A 313 11.74 2.90 6.95
CA THR A 313 10.87 1.81 6.50
C THR A 313 10.38 1.00 7.68
N HIS A 314 9.21 0.38 7.53
CA HIS A 314 8.70 -0.61 8.45
C HIS A 314 8.49 -1.93 7.71
N MET A 315 9.06 -2.99 8.24
CA MET A 315 8.82 -4.36 7.79
C MET A 315 8.18 -5.14 8.91
N CYS A 316 6.92 -5.49 8.71
CA CYS A 316 6.23 -6.42 9.60
C CYS A 316 6.78 -7.84 9.41
N TYR A 317 6.78 -8.57 10.51
CA TYR A 317 7.04 -9.99 10.44
C TYR A 317 5.79 -10.82 10.22
N SER A 318 4.68 -10.19 9.85
CA SER A 318 3.35 -10.72 10.00
C SER A 318 3.10 -11.27 11.43
N GLU A 319 1.92 -11.21 11.93
CA GLU A 319 1.56 -11.75 13.25
C GLU A 319 1.42 -13.29 13.21
N SER A 320 2.16 -13.95 12.33
CA SER A 320 2.17 -15.41 12.25
C SER A 320 2.84 -15.99 13.49
N VAL A 321 2.13 -16.82 14.20
CA VAL A 321 2.62 -17.54 15.40
C VAL A 321 3.91 -18.32 15.08
N SER A 322 4.01 -18.91 13.90
CA SER A 322 5.20 -19.61 13.43
C SER A 322 6.42 -18.69 13.35
N TYR A 323 6.20 -17.42 12.98
CA TYR A 323 7.28 -16.43 12.89
C TYR A 323 7.75 -15.97 14.26
N THR A 324 6.84 -15.74 15.18
CA THR A 324 7.16 -15.38 16.57
C THR A 324 8.07 -16.45 17.21
N HIS A 325 7.78 -17.72 16.97
CA HIS A 325 8.61 -18.83 17.47
C HIS A 325 9.98 -18.94 16.79
N LEU A 326 10.12 -18.49 15.55
CA LEU A 326 11.38 -18.51 14.79
C LEU A 326 12.29 -17.32 15.11
N THR A 327 11.74 -16.18 15.48
CA THR A 327 12.50 -14.93 15.67
C THR A 327 12.95 -14.70 17.10
N LEU A 328 12.22 -15.17 18.10
CA LEU A 328 12.62 -15.01 19.50
C LEU A 328 14.02 -15.58 19.79
N PRO A 329 14.39 -16.77 19.31
CA PRO A 329 15.77 -17.27 19.47
C PRO A 329 16.82 -16.48 18.69
N THR A 330 16.44 -15.87 17.56
CA THR A 330 17.37 -15.11 16.71
C THR A 330 17.71 -13.74 17.29
N ILE A 331 16.74 -13.12 17.97
CA ILE A 331 16.95 -11.84 18.67
C ILE A 331 17.90 -12.01 19.86
N LEU A 332 17.92 -13.19 20.47
CA LEU A 332 18.82 -13.50 21.59
C LEU A 332 20.25 -13.89 21.16
N LEU A 333 20.48 -14.06 19.86
CA LEU A 333 21.77 -14.46 19.29
C LEU A 333 22.48 -13.30 18.57
N VAL A 334 21.88 -12.12 18.52
CA VAL A 334 22.44 -10.87 18.03
C VAL A 334 22.56 -9.90 19.20
#